data_c1b1a005f845d64fe980332bbd6b2ff0
#
_entry.id   c1b1a005f845d64fe980332bbd6b2ff0
#
_cell.length_a   1.000
_cell.length_b   1.000
_cell.length_c   1.000
_cell.angle_alpha   90.00
_cell.angle_beta   90.00
_cell.angle_gamma   90.00
#
_symmetry.space_group_name_H-M   'P 1'
#
loop_
_entity.id
_entity.type
_entity.pdbx_description
1 polymer ?
#
loop_
_entity_poly.entity_id
_entity_poly.type
_entity_poly.pdbx_seq_one_letter_code
_entity_poly.pdbx_strand_id
1 'polypeptide(L)'
;MTYLYYSSTSTAHQNKPTAKEIDEFTHMAAKSNWRITQLPNGFYQTEVSNPKEVDSWHSVTRRETLEGAESAIDGSIDYFSKKLEAVSGPKVVK
;
A
#
# COMPACT_ATOMS: atom_id res chain seq x y z
N MET A 1 31.20 10.85 -4.27
CA MET A 1 30.45 10.90 -3.73
C MET A 1 29.98 10.80 -3.62
N THR A 2 30.50 10.44 -3.91
CA THR A 2 29.80 10.38 -3.40
C THR A 2 29.28 10.04 -3.27
N TYR A 3 29.40 9.78 -3.59
CA TYR A 3 28.71 9.43 -3.10
C TYR A 3 28.24 8.92 -3.25
N LEU A 4 28.84 8.88 -3.64
CA LEU A 4 28.24 8.52 -3.26
C LEU A 4 27.72 8.04 -3.27
N TYR A 5 27.90 7.70 -3.61
CA TYR A 5 27.30 7.32 -3.18
C TYR A 5 26.81 6.73 -3.30
N TYR A 6 27.29 6.52 -3.66
CA TYR A 6 26.72 6.07 -3.28
C TYR A 6 26.22 5.43 -3.46
N SER A 7 26.54 5.44 -3.95
CA SER A 7 25.98 4.99 -3.60
C SER A 7 25.57 4.33 -3.62
N SER A 8 25.97 4.02 -4.06
CA SER A 8 25.41 3.53 -3.63
C SER A 8 25.02 2.88 -3.48
N THR A 9 25.42 2.54 -3.76
CA THR A 9 24.85 2.00 -3.17
C THR A 9 24.32 1.54 -2.95
N SER A 10 24.69 1.33 -3.21
CA SER A 10 24.00 0.90 -2.58
C SER A 10 23.44 0.62 -2.57
N THR A 11 23.67 0.35 -2.74
CA THR A 11 22.97 0.01 -2.38
C THR A 11 22.26 -0.45 -2.52
N ALA A 12 22.75 -0.85 -2.87
CA ALA A 12 22.04 -1.31 -2.75
C ALA A 12 21.43 -1.88 -2.70
N HIS A 13 21.71 -2.26 -2.75
CA HIS A 13 21.18 -2.73 -2.22
C HIS A 13 20.44 -2.85 -2.18
N GLN A 14 20.76 -3.09 -2.29
CA GLN A 14 19.91 -3.13 -1.98
C GLN A 14 18.55 -2.82 -1.41
N ASN A 15 17.87 -2.59 -1.37
CA ASN A 15 16.54 -2.05 -1.10
C ASN A 15 15.44 -3.06 -1.35
N LYS A 16 15.68 -4.25 -1.01
CA LYS A 16 14.67 -5.29 -1.07
C LYS A 16 13.80 -5.19 0.17
N PRO A 17 12.47 -5.16 0.02
CA PRO A 17 11.60 -5.16 1.18
C PRO A 17 11.79 -6.41 2.01
N THR A 18 11.60 -6.28 3.30
CA THR A 18 11.66 -7.41 4.21
C THR A 18 10.40 -8.28 4.03
N ALA A 19 10.45 -9.51 4.57
CA ALA A 19 9.27 -10.37 4.55
C ALA A 19 8.08 -9.69 5.22
N LYS A 20 8.32 -8.92 6.29
CA LYS A 20 7.28 -8.17 6.98
C LYS A 20 6.64 -7.13 6.05
N GLU A 21 7.45 -6.42 5.28
CA GLU A 21 6.94 -5.42 4.35
C GLU A 21 6.14 -6.06 3.23
N ILE A 22 6.58 -7.21 2.74
CA ILE A 22 5.84 -7.95 1.71
C ILE A 22 4.47 -8.38 2.25
N ASP A 23 4.41 -8.83 3.51
CA ASP A 23 3.15 -9.20 4.14
C ASP A 23 2.23 -7.97 4.26
N GLU A 24 2.78 -6.80 4.60
CA GLU A 24 2.01 -5.56 4.69
C GLU A 24 1.48 -5.16 3.31
N PHE A 25 2.32 -5.22 2.27
CA PHE A 25 1.88 -4.91 0.91
C PHE A 25 0.77 -5.85 0.46
N THR A 26 0.90 -7.14 0.77
CA THR A 26 -0.12 -8.14 0.42
C THR A 26 -1.43 -7.80 1.11
N HIS A 27 -1.37 -7.41 2.37
CA HIS A 27 -2.56 -7.01 3.13
C HIS A 27 -3.21 -5.78 2.51
N MET A 28 -2.42 -4.77 2.16
CA MET A 28 -2.91 -3.52 1.58
C MET A 28 -3.44 -3.71 0.16
N ALA A 29 -2.98 -4.72 -0.55
CA ALA A 29 -3.43 -4.99 -1.91
C ALA A 29 -4.75 -5.76 -1.96
N ALA A 30 -5.24 -6.25 -0.84
CA ALA A 30 -6.48 -7.03 -0.79
C ALA A 30 -7.65 -6.12 -0.48
N LYS A 31 -8.57 -5.97 -1.43
CA LYS A 31 -9.71 -5.06 -1.29
C LYS A 31 -10.58 -5.39 -0.08
N SER A 32 -10.67 -6.66 0.28
CA SER A 32 -11.49 -7.10 1.43
C SER A 32 -10.97 -6.54 2.77
N ASN A 33 -9.74 -6.03 2.80
CA ASN A 33 -9.16 -5.42 4.01
C ASN A 33 -9.47 -3.93 4.13
N TRP A 34 -10.18 -3.36 3.16
CA TRP A 34 -10.52 -1.94 3.15
C TRP A 34 -12.00 -1.73 3.39
N ARG A 35 -12.33 -0.57 3.95
CA ARG A 35 -13.73 -0.16 4.09
C ARG A 35 -13.83 1.35 3.98
N ILE A 36 -15.05 1.86 3.84
CA ILE A 36 -15.33 3.29 3.80
C ILE A 36 -16.27 3.60 4.94
N THR A 37 -15.93 4.63 5.72
CA THR A 37 -16.75 5.11 6.81
C THR A 37 -17.20 6.52 6.49
N GLN A 38 -18.51 6.79 6.58
CA GLN A 38 -18.99 8.15 6.41
C GLN A 38 -18.87 8.88 7.75
N LEU A 39 -18.20 10.03 7.71
CA LEU A 39 -17.98 10.84 8.90
C LEU A 39 -19.17 11.73 9.17
N PRO A 40 -19.32 12.26 10.41
CA PRO A 40 -20.44 13.14 10.75
C PRO A 40 -20.56 14.38 9.86
N ASN A 41 -19.42 14.85 9.30
CA ASN A 41 -19.44 16.02 8.39
C ASN A 41 -19.83 15.65 6.95
N GLY A 42 -20.17 14.37 6.70
CA GLY A 42 -20.59 13.92 5.38
C GLY A 42 -19.47 13.40 4.49
N PHE A 43 -18.22 13.60 4.90
CA PHE A 43 -17.10 13.08 4.13
C PHE A 43 -16.99 11.57 4.28
N TYR A 44 -16.31 10.94 3.31
CA TYR A 44 -16.08 9.50 3.28
C TYR A 44 -14.62 9.23 3.56
N GLN A 45 -14.35 8.42 4.56
CA GLN A 45 -13.00 8.08 4.98
C GLN A 45 -12.68 6.66 4.57
N THR A 46 -11.59 6.47 3.83
CA THR A 46 -11.11 5.13 3.50
C THR A 46 -10.27 4.62 4.66
N GLU A 47 -10.48 3.36 4.98
CA GLU A 47 -9.79 2.73 6.12
C GLU A 47 -9.32 1.35 5.73
N VAL A 48 -8.16 0.98 6.23
CA VAL A 48 -7.62 -0.36 6.02
C VAL A 48 -7.44 -1.02 7.38
N SER A 49 -7.75 -2.33 7.45
CA SER A 49 -7.64 -3.06 8.71
C SER A 49 -6.18 -3.23 9.10
N ASN A 50 -5.95 -3.30 10.42
CA ASN A 50 -4.62 -3.57 10.96
C ASN A 50 -4.38 -5.08 10.90
N PRO A 51 -3.32 -5.55 10.20
CA PRO A 51 -3.08 -6.99 10.12
C PRO A 51 -2.72 -7.63 11.45
N LYS A 52 -2.36 -6.83 12.45
CA LYS A 52 -1.91 -7.34 13.75
C LYS A 52 -2.93 -7.20 14.86
N GLU A 53 -3.98 -6.42 14.66
CA GLU A 53 -4.97 -6.17 15.69
C GLU A 53 -6.36 -6.35 15.13
N VAL A 54 -7.15 -7.20 15.77
CA VAL A 54 -8.54 -7.41 15.39
C VAL A 54 -9.34 -6.14 15.69
N ASP A 55 -10.22 -5.77 14.76
CA ASP A 55 -11.12 -4.61 14.90
C ASP A 55 -10.41 -3.27 15.00
N SER A 56 -9.14 -3.22 14.55
CA SER A 56 -8.40 -1.97 14.48
C SER A 56 -8.30 -1.52 13.01
N TRP A 57 -8.56 -0.24 12.75
CA TRP A 57 -8.59 0.31 11.40
C TRP A 57 -7.76 1.58 11.34
N HIS A 58 -7.02 1.73 10.24
CA HIS A 58 -6.22 2.93 9.99
C HIS A 58 -6.88 3.77 8.92
N SER A 59 -7.08 5.05 9.19
CA SER A 59 -7.59 5.97 8.18
C SER A 59 -6.48 6.31 7.20
N VAL A 60 -6.83 6.34 5.92
CA VAL A 60 -5.86 6.56 4.85
C VAL A 60 -6.17 7.85 4.09
N THR A 61 -7.39 8.02 3.59
CA THR A 61 -7.77 9.22 2.85
C THR A 61 -9.17 9.66 3.23
N ARG A 62 -9.51 10.92 2.89
CA ARG A 62 -10.88 11.45 2.98
C ARG A 62 -11.27 12.01 1.64
N ARG A 63 -12.52 11.77 1.27
CA ARG A 63 -13.07 12.25 0.00
C ARG A 63 -14.47 12.76 0.24
N GLU A 64 -14.91 13.68 -0.60
CA GLU A 64 -16.24 14.28 -0.47
C GLU A 64 -17.35 13.37 -0.99
N THR A 65 -17.00 12.42 -1.86
CA THR A 65 -17.99 11.52 -2.46
C THR A 65 -17.62 10.07 -2.23
N LEU A 66 -18.62 9.21 -2.26
CA LEU A 66 -18.41 7.77 -2.14
C LEU A 66 -17.56 7.25 -3.30
N GLU A 67 -17.85 7.71 -4.53
CA GLU A 67 -17.08 7.30 -5.71
C GLU A 67 -15.62 7.71 -5.57
N GLY A 68 -15.37 8.91 -5.03
CA GLY A 68 -14.01 9.37 -4.78
C GLY A 68 -13.28 8.48 -3.80
N ALA A 69 -13.97 8.04 -2.74
CA ALA A 69 -13.39 7.14 -1.75
C ALA A 69 -13.10 5.77 -2.37
N GLU A 70 -14.03 5.25 -3.17
CA GLU A 70 -13.82 3.98 -3.85
C GLU A 70 -12.63 4.03 -4.81
N SER A 71 -12.52 5.13 -5.56
CA SER A 71 -11.36 5.33 -6.45
C SER A 71 -10.05 5.40 -5.67
N ALA A 72 -10.07 6.03 -4.49
CA ALA A 72 -8.88 6.11 -3.66
C ALA A 72 -8.43 4.73 -3.18
N ILE A 73 -9.37 3.86 -2.81
CA ILE A 73 -9.05 2.49 -2.42
C ILE A 73 -8.47 1.74 -3.61
N ASP A 74 -9.10 1.83 -4.78
CA ASP A 74 -8.63 1.13 -5.97
C ASP A 74 -7.22 1.60 -6.35
N GLY A 75 -6.94 2.89 -6.22
CA GLY A 75 -5.61 3.43 -6.47
C GLY A 75 -4.57 2.88 -5.50
N SER A 76 -4.95 2.76 -4.22
CA SER A 76 -4.05 2.19 -3.21
C SER A 76 -3.76 0.70 -3.50
N ILE A 77 -4.80 -0.05 -3.84
CA ILE A 77 -4.65 -1.47 -4.17
C ILE A 77 -3.72 -1.63 -5.39
N ASP A 78 -3.92 -0.82 -6.41
CA ASP A 78 -3.07 -0.86 -7.60
C ASP A 78 -1.61 -0.55 -7.25
N TYR A 79 -1.39 0.46 -6.42
CA TYR A 79 -0.06 0.85 -5.98
C TYR A 79 0.66 -0.31 -5.26
N PHE A 80 -0.01 -0.94 -4.30
CA PHE A 80 0.61 -2.03 -3.55
C PHE A 80 0.76 -3.30 -4.38
N SER A 81 -0.18 -3.55 -5.29
CA SER A 81 -0.06 -4.68 -6.22
C SER A 81 1.17 -4.54 -7.11
N LYS A 82 1.42 -3.32 -7.60
CA LYS A 82 2.60 -3.07 -8.41
C LYS A 82 3.89 -3.20 -7.61
N LYS A 83 3.86 -2.80 -6.35
CA LYS A 83 5.01 -3.01 -5.47
C LYS A 83 5.31 -4.49 -5.27
N LEU A 84 4.27 -5.31 -5.13
CA LEU A 84 4.45 -6.75 -5.01
C LEU A 84 5.05 -7.35 -6.28
N GLU A 85 4.59 -6.89 -7.43
CA GLU A 85 5.16 -7.35 -8.71
C GLU A 85 6.65 -7.01 -8.82
N ALA A 86 7.01 -5.80 -8.36
CA ALA A 86 8.39 -5.35 -8.42
C ALA A 86 9.30 -6.21 -7.55
N VAL A 87 8.83 -6.65 -6.38
CA VAL A 87 9.67 -7.46 -5.48
C VAL A 87 9.72 -8.92 -5.89
N SER A 88 8.79 -9.37 -6.73
CA SER A 88 8.84 -10.77 -7.21
C SER A 88 9.90 -10.95 -8.31
N GLY A 89 10.46 -9.84 -8.80
CA GLY A 89 11.54 -9.89 -9.78
C GLY A 89 11.08 -10.17 -11.19
N PRO A 90 12.04 -10.35 -12.11
CA PRO A 90 11.70 -10.60 -13.51
C PRO A 90 10.97 -11.92 -13.68
N LYS A 91 10.05 -11.93 -14.63
CA LYS A 91 9.29 -13.13 -14.97
C LYS A 91 9.62 -13.57 -16.37
N VAL A 92 9.82 -14.86 -16.55
CA VAL A 92 9.99 -15.43 -17.88
C VAL A 92 8.58 -15.65 -18.44
N VAL A 93 8.28 -14.96 -19.54
CA VAL A 93 6.95 -15.03 -20.15
C VAL A 93 6.96 -15.87 -21.43
N LYS A 94 8.14 -16.33 -21.81
CA LYS A 94 8.32 -17.23 -22.95
C LYS A 94 9.54 -18.10 -22.76
#